data_0c5cddf7536a5d6428dc2dbc42968386
#
_entry.id   0c5cddf7536a5d6428dc2dbc42968386
#
_cell.length_a   1.000
_cell.length_b   1.000
_cell.length_c   1.000
_cell.angle_alpha   90.00
_cell.angle_beta   90.00
_cell.angle_gamma   90.00
#
_symmetry.space_group_name_H-M   'P 1'
#
loop_
_entity.id
_entity.type
_entity.pdbx_description
1 polymer ?
#
loop_
_entity_poly.entity_id
_entity_poly.type
_entity_poly.pdbx_seq_one_letter_code
_entity_poly.pdbx_strand_id
1 'polypeptide(L)'
;MNSLDSLYQQVILDHAKARHGDGALADADASHFERNPTCGDEITVSVRLEPGSDRIAGLAWQGDGCSISMASASVLTDMAVGRTTPELLALTEEFRAMMRSRGVGEPDEDVLEDLIAFHGVSKFVMRVKCGMLAWVAAEAAVREASAAR
;
A
#
# COMPACT_ATOMS: atom_id res chain seq x y z
N MET A 1 -5.51 20.67 16.28
CA MET A 1 -5.81 19.58 15.35
C MET A 1 -7.32 19.40 15.30
N ASN A 2 -7.92 19.34 14.12
CA ASN A 2 -9.36 19.16 14.00
C ASN A 2 -9.75 17.69 14.21
N SER A 3 -11.05 17.42 14.36
CA SER A 3 -11.55 16.07 14.63
C SER A 3 -11.31 15.10 13.46
N LEU A 4 -11.26 15.62 12.22
CA LEU A 4 -10.97 14.80 11.03
C LEU A 4 -9.51 14.33 11.04
N ASP A 5 -8.57 15.21 11.39
CA ASP A 5 -7.16 14.81 11.49
C ASP A 5 -6.96 13.74 12.54
N SER A 6 -7.64 13.87 13.69
CA SER A 6 -7.58 12.88 14.76
C SER A 6 -8.14 11.53 14.31
N LEU A 7 -9.22 11.53 13.54
CA LEU A 7 -9.82 10.33 12.99
C LEU A 7 -8.85 9.64 12.03
N TYR A 8 -8.23 10.40 11.12
CA TYR A 8 -7.27 9.84 10.16
C TYR A 8 -6.04 9.28 10.84
N GLN A 9 -5.53 9.96 11.89
CA GLN A 9 -4.43 9.41 12.68
C GLN A 9 -4.81 8.09 13.33
N GLN A 10 -6.05 7.97 13.82
CA GLN A 10 -6.51 6.74 14.43
C GLN A 10 -6.59 5.60 13.41
N VAL A 11 -7.04 5.88 12.19
CA VAL A 11 -7.06 4.89 11.10
C VAL A 11 -5.66 4.34 10.85
N ILE A 12 -4.66 5.24 10.76
CA ILE A 12 -3.27 4.83 10.55
C ILE A 12 -2.76 3.97 11.71
N LEU A 13 -3.02 4.40 12.95
CA LEU A 13 -2.56 3.66 14.12
C LEU A 13 -3.23 2.27 14.22
N ASP A 14 -4.51 2.19 13.92
CA ASP A 14 -5.23 0.93 13.94
C ASP A 14 -4.68 -0.06 12.91
N HIS A 15 -4.42 0.41 11.69
CA HIS A 15 -3.82 -0.42 10.65
C HIS A 15 -2.39 -0.84 10.98
N ALA A 16 -1.59 0.08 11.53
CA ALA A 16 -0.22 -0.24 11.95
C ALA A 16 -0.19 -1.33 13.01
N LYS A 17 -1.19 -1.37 13.86
CA LYS A 17 -1.32 -2.36 14.92
C LYS A 17 -1.88 -3.68 14.38
N ALA A 18 -2.89 -3.62 13.51
CA ALA A 18 -3.55 -4.79 12.95
C ALA A 18 -2.66 -5.56 11.98
N ARG A 19 -1.81 -4.88 11.21
CA ARG A 19 -0.86 -5.48 10.27
C ARG A 19 -1.51 -6.51 9.34
N HIS A 20 -2.61 -6.14 8.69
CA HIS A 20 -3.30 -7.05 7.77
C HIS A 20 -2.34 -7.49 6.66
N GLY A 21 -2.28 -8.79 6.40
CA GLY A 21 -1.43 -9.36 5.38
C GLY A 21 -0.01 -9.69 5.81
N ASP A 22 0.35 -9.38 7.08
CA ASP A 22 1.68 -9.69 7.60
C ASP A 22 1.86 -11.20 7.67
N GLY A 23 2.78 -11.72 6.88
CA GLY A 23 3.06 -13.14 6.84
C GLY A 23 3.56 -13.61 5.49
N ALA A 24 3.70 -14.93 5.37
CA ALA A 24 4.09 -15.57 4.12
C ALA A 24 2.85 -15.89 3.27
N LEU A 25 3.04 -15.94 1.95
CA LEU A 25 1.98 -16.31 1.02
C LEU A 25 2.38 -17.61 0.31
N ALA A 26 1.57 -18.65 0.50
CA ALA A 26 1.78 -19.91 -0.19
C ALA A 26 1.52 -19.73 -1.69
N ASP A 27 2.35 -20.39 -2.53
CA ASP A 27 2.20 -20.41 -3.99
C ASP A 27 2.19 -19.01 -4.61
N ALA A 28 3.01 -18.09 -4.09
CA ALA A 28 3.15 -16.76 -4.67
C ALA A 28 3.63 -16.83 -6.12
N ASP A 29 3.01 -16.04 -7.00
CA ASP A 29 3.44 -15.92 -8.39
C ASP A 29 4.63 -14.98 -8.54
N ALA A 30 4.75 -14.00 -7.63
CA ALA A 30 5.87 -13.07 -7.60
C ALA A 30 6.04 -12.48 -6.21
N SER A 31 7.26 -12.08 -5.91
CA SER A 31 7.61 -11.36 -4.69
C SER A 31 8.60 -10.27 -5.04
N HIS A 32 8.48 -9.11 -4.39
CA HIS A 32 9.40 -8.01 -4.64
C HIS A 32 9.77 -7.34 -3.32
N PHE A 33 11.08 -7.11 -3.16
CA PHE A 33 11.64 -6.42 -2.00
C PHE A 33 11.87 -4.94 -2.32
N GLU A 34 11.48 -4.08 -1.40
CA GLU A 34 11.77 -2.64 -1.47
C GLU A 34 12.33 -2.16 -0.14
N ARG A 35 13.21 -1.18 -0.23
CA ARG A 35 13.81 -0.56 0.93
C ARG A 35 13.82 0.95 0.76
N ASN A 36 13.49 1.65 1.85
CA ASN A 36 13.67 3.09 1.90
C ASN A 36 15.00 3.38 2.61
N PRO A 37 16.07 3.74 1.87
CA PRO A 37 17.39 3.91 2.47
C PRO A 37 17.47 5.08 3.44
N THR A 38 16.52 6.03 3.36
CA THR A 38 16.51 7.21 4.22
C THR A 38 16.10 6.87 5.65
N CYS A 39 15.09 6.02 5.84
CA CYS A 39 14.59 5.66 7.17
C CYS A 39 14.85 4.20 7.53
N GLY A 40 15.38 3.41 6.61
CA GLY A 40 15.69 2.01 6.86
C GLY A 40 14.48 1.07 6.82
N ASP A 41 13.31 1.57 6.50
CA ASP A 41 12.12 0.72 6.33
C ASP A 41 12.33 -0.21 5.16
N GLU A 42 11.89 -1.47 5.32
CA GLU A 42 11.99 -2.46 4.26
C GLU A 42 10.79 -3.39 4.28
N ILE A 43 10.41 -3.87 3.08
CA ILE A 43 9.25 -4.73 2.92
C ILE A 43 9.44 -5.66 1.73
N THR A 44 8.96 -6.89 1.85
CA THR A 44 8.79 -7.81 0.73
C THR A 44 7.30 -8.05 0.56
N VAL A 45 6.78 -7.76 -0.63
CA VAL A 45 5.38 -8.02 -0.97
C VAL A 45 5.31 -9.21 -1.90
N SER A 46 4.44 -10.18 -1.57
CA SER A 46 4.20 -11.37 -2.37
C SER A 46 2.76 -11.35 -2.87
N VAL A 47 2.56 -11.72 -4.13
CA VAL A 47 1.23 -11.75 -4.74
C VAL A 47 0.98 -13.08 -5.43
N ARG A 48 -0.29 -13.51 -5.43
CA ARG A 48 -0.78 -14.66 -6.17
C ARG A 48 -1.99 -14.23 -6.98
N LEU A 49 -2.01 -14.57 -8.26
CA LEU A 49 -3.12 -14.31 -9.14
C LEU A 49 -4.00 -15.55 -9.27
N GLU A 50 -5.28 -15.37 -9.55
CA GLU A 50 -6.17 -16.48 -9.85
C GLU A 50 -5.68 -17.19 -11.12
N PRO A 51 -5.78 -18.54 -11.21
CA PRO A 51 -5.38 -19.27 -12.40
C PRO A 51 -6.10 -18.75 -13.66
N GLY A 52 -5.31 -18.44 -14.70
CA GLY A 52 -5.85 -17.97 -15.97
C GLY A 52 -6.45 -16.56 -15.95
N SER A 53 -6.13 -15.77 -14.92
CA SER A 53 -6.71 -14.45 -14.71
C SER A 53 -5.64 -13.48 -14.21
N ASP A 54 -5.92 -12.19 -14.30
CA ASP A 54 -5.09 -11.15 -13.69
C ASP A 54 -5.68 -10.66 -12.37
N ARG A 55 -6.68 -11.37 -11.83
CA ARG A 55 -7.29 -11.04 -10.54
C ARG A 55 -6.41 -11.50 -9.39
N ILE A 56 -6.17 -10.62 -8.44
CA ILE A 56 -5.32 -10.89 -7.28
C ILE A 56 -6.10 -11.79 -6.31
N ALA A 57 -5.63 -13.03 -6.15
CA ALA A 57 -6.22 -14.00 -5.24
C ALA A 57 -5.66 -13.88 -3.82
N GLY A 58 -4.44 -13.41 -3.70
CA GLY A 58 -3.81 -13.24 -2.40
C GLY A 58 -2.67 -12.25 -2.45
N LEU A 59 -2.44 -11.60 -1.32
CA LEU A 59 -1.31 -10.70 -1.12
C LEU A 59 -0.88 -10.82 0.35
N ALA A 60 0.41 -10.94 0.56
CA ALA A 60 1.00 -10.92 1.89
C ALA A 60 2.29 -10.11 1.85
N TRP A 61 2.75 -9.70 3.01
CA TRP A 61 3.97 -8.93 3.10
C TRP A 61 4.71 -9.24 4.40
N GLN A 62 6.00 -9.03 4.36
CA GLN A 62 6.87 -9.15 5.53
C GLN A 62 7.83 -7.99 5.52
N GLY A 63 8.02 -7.36 6.67
CA GLY A 63 8.91 -6.23 6.74
C GLY A 63 8.86 -5.52 8.08
N ASP A 64 9.71 -4.52 8.20
CA ASP A 64 9.80 -3.66 9.36
C ASP A 64 9.93 -2.21 8.94
N GLY A 65 9.31 -1.35 9.71
CA GLY A 65 9.36 0.07 9.45
C GLY A 65 8.52 0.86 10.45
N CYS A 66 8.37 2.15 10.16
CA CYS A 66 7.57 3.03 11.01
C CYS A 66 6.07 2.69 10.89
N SER A 67 5.27 3.29 11.76
CA SER A 67 3.81 3.09 11.77
C SER A 67 3.17 3.42 10.43
N ILE A 68 3.68 4.43 9.73
CA ILE A 68 3.14 4.85 8.43
C ILE A 68 3.37 3.76 7.38
N SER A 69 4.58 3.18 7.32
CA SER A 69 4.90 2.11 6.39
C SER A 69 4.03 0.87 6.66
N MET A 70 3.91 0.50 7.92
CA MET A 70 3.16 -0.71 8.31
C MET A 70 1.65 -0.51 8.11
N ALA A 71 1.13 0.66 8.43
CA ALA A 71 -0.27 0.98 8.19
C ALA A 71 -0.61 0.94 6.70
N SER A 72 0.25 1.51 5.86
CA SER A 72 0.07 1.53 4.41
C SER A 72 0.05 0.11 3.83
N ALA A 73 0.93 -0.77 4.31
CA ALA A 73 0.97 -2.17 3.90
C ALA A 73 -0.31 -2.91 4.30
N SER A 74 -0.83 -2.61 5.48
CA SER A 74 -2.10 -3.19 5.96
C SER A 74 -3.28 -2.77 5.07
N VAL A 75 -3.37 -1.48 4.74
CA VAL A 75 -4.42 -0.97 3.84
C VAL A 75 -4.29 -1.59 2.44
N LEU A 76 -3.07 -1.69 1.94
CA LEU A 76 -2.80 -2.33 0.64
C LEU A 76 -3.40 -3.74 0.59
N THR A 77 -3.17 -4.52 1.63
CA THR A 77 -3.67 -5.90 1.69
C THR A 77 -5.19 -5.93 1.59
N ASP A 78 -5.86 -5.06 2.34
CA ASP A 78 -7.33 -4.99 2.34
C ASP A 78 -7.89 -4.57 0.98
N MET A 79 -7.19 -3.71 0.26
CA MET A 79 -7.68 -3.14 -0.99
C MET A 79 -7.28 -3.95 -2.23
N ALA A 80 -6.18 -4.69 -2.17
CA ALA A 80 -5.62 -5.38 -3.35
C ALA A 80 -6.34 -6.67 -3.68
N VAL A 81 -6.68 -7.47 -2.68
CA VAL A 81 -7.27 -8.78 -2.90
C VAL A 81 -8.66 -8.63 -3.53
N GLY A 82 -8.88 -9.32 -4.63
CA GLY A 82 -10.12 -9.24 -5.40
C GLY A 82 -10.09 -8.24 -6.54
N ARG A 83 -9.10 -7.37 -6.61
CA ARG A 83 -8.88 -6.45 -7.74
C ARG A 83 -8.08 -7.14 -8.81
N THR A 84 -8.25 -6.70 -10.06
CA THR A 84 -7.35 -7.12 -11.13
C THR A 84 -6.04 -6.35 -11.03
N THR A 85 -5.00 -6.84 -11.70
CA THR A 85 -3.72 -6.13 -11.77
C THR A 85 -3.89 -4.69 -12.30
N PRO A 86 -4.59 -4.46 -13.44
CA PRO A 86 -4.80 -3.08 -13.89
C PRO A 86 -5.54 -2.21 -12.88
N GLU A 87 -6.51 -2.76 -12.16
CA GLU A 87 -7.23 -2.02 -11.13
C GLU A 87 -6.32 -1.61 -9.98
N LEU A 88 -5.42 -2.50 -9.54
CA LEU A 88 -4.47 -2.16 -8.48
C LEU A 88 -3.47 -1.11 -8.96
N LEU A 89 -3.00 -1.22 -10.20
CA LEU A 89 -2.07 -0.23 -10.76
C LEU A 89 -2.72 1.16 -10.86
N ALA A 90 -4.00 1.21 -11.26
CA ALA A 90 -4.74 2.47 -11.31
C ALA A 90 -4.93 3.08 -9.91
N LEU A 91 -5.26 2.26 -8.92
CA LEU A 91 -5.39 2.70 -7.53
C LEU A 91 -4.05 3.23 -7.00
N THR A 92 -2.96 2.55 -7.34
CA THR A 92 -1.60 2.98 -6.95
C THR A 92 -1.29 4.37 -7.50
N GLU A 93 -1.68 4.65 -8.74
CA GLU A 93 -1.48 5.98 -9.33
C GLU A 93 -2.32 7.05 -8.64
N GLU A 94 -3.55 6.74 -8.26
CA GLU A 94 -4.40 7.66 -7.49
C GLU A 94 -3.76 7.98 -6.13
N PHE A 95 -3.27 6.95 -5.45
CA PHE A 95 -2.58 7.12 -4.17
C PHE A 95 -1.30 7.94 -4.35
N ARG A 96 -0.52 7.63 -5.37
CA ARG A 96 0.72 8.36 -5.67
C ARG A 96 0.43 9.85 -5.93
N ALA A 97 -0.62 10.15 -6.67
CA ALA A 97 -1.02 11.53 -6.93
C ALA A 97 -1.37 12.27 -5.63
N MET A 98 -2.14 11.62 -4.76
CA MET A 98 -2.47 12.19 -3.46
C MET A 98 -1.20 12.44 -2.62
N MET A 99 -0.27 11.48 -2.62
CA MET A 99 0.97 11.60 -1.84
C MET A 99 1.90 12.69 -2.39
N ARG A 100 1.74 13.07 -3.65
CA ARG A 100 2.49 14.18 -4.26
C ARG A 100 1.82 15.53 -4.07
N SER A 101 0.59 15.57 -3.56
CA SER A 101 -0.20 16.79 -3.44
C SER A 101 0.28 17.73 -2.35
N ARG A 102 1.10 17.27 -1.43
CA ARG A 102 1.59 18.00 -0.25
C ARG A 102 0.44 18.51 0.63
N GLY A 103 -0.62 17.73 0.73
CA GLY A 103 -1.78 18.05 1.54
C GLY A 103 -2.75 19.01 0.88
N VAL A 104 -2.55 19.32 -0.41
CA VAL A 104 -3.42 20.23 -1.15
C VAL A 104 -4.51 19.44 -1.88
N GLY A 105 -5.65 20.07 -2.10
CA GLY A 105 -6.76 19.48 -2.83
C GLY A 105 -7.66 18.59 -1.97
N GLU A 106 -8.64 18.01 -2.62
CA GLU A 106 -9.62 17.13 -1.99
C GLU A 106 -9.58 15.77 -2.70
N PRO A 107 -8.81 14.79 -2.16
CA PRO A 107 -8.74 13.47 -2.76
C PRO A 107 -10.11 12.78 -2.77
N ASP A 108 -10.32 11.92 -3.76
CA ASP A 108 -11.57 11.19 -3.91
C ASP A 108 -11.65 10.04 -2.88
N GLU A 109 -12.44 10.25 -1.85
CA GLU A 109 -12.62 9.27 -0.77
C GLU A 109 -13.26 7.98 -1.26
N ASP A 110 -14.14 8.05 -2.26
CA ASP A 110 -14.79 6.86 -2.82
C ASP A 110 -13.79 5.94 -3.52
N VAL A 111 -12.75 6.51 -4.12
CA VAL A 111 -11.69 5.74 -4.78
C VAL A 111 -10.64 5.27 -3.77
N LEU A 112 -10.21 6.17 -2.89
CA LEU A 112 -9.07 5.93 -2.01
C LEU A 112 -9.42 5.21 -0.72
N GLU A 113 -10.68 5.27 -0.27
CA GLU A 113 -11.14 4.63 0.96
C GLU A 113 -10.21 4.97 2.13
N ASP A 114 -9.68 4.00 2.86
CA ASP A 114 -8.81 4.25 4.02
C ASP A 114 -7.49 4.94 3.66
N LEU A 115 -7.07 4.90 2.39
CA LEU A 115 -5.88 5.62 1.95
C LEU A 115 -5.98 7.13 2.14
N ILE A 116 -7.20 7.65 2.22
CA ILE A 116 -7.41 9.08 2.43
C ILE A 116 -6.80 9.57 3.74
N ALA A 117 -6.66 8.68 4.72
CA ALA A 117 -6.02 8.99 5.99
C ALA A 117 -4.57 9.46 5.81
N PHE A 118 -3.93 9.09 4.71
CA PHE A 118 -2.54 9.48 4.42
C PHE A 118 -2.42 10.85 3.77
N HIS A 119 -3.52 11.54 3.49
CA HIS A 119 -3.48 12.86 2.86
C HIS A 119 -2.64 13.85 3.69
N GLY A 120 -2.80 13.83 5.02
CA GLY A 120 -1.99 14.66 5.91
C GLY A 120 -0.51 14.30 5.90
N VAL A 121 -0.19 13.03 5.69
CA VAL A 121 1.20 12.54 5.59
C VAL A 121 1.89 13.16 4.37
N SER A 122 1.13 13.45 3.30
CA SER A 122 1.70 13.99 2.07
C SER A 122 2.36 15.36 2.24
N LYS A 123 2.08 16.05 3.35
CA LYS A 123 2.76 17.32 3.70
C LYS A 123 4.23 17.12 4.06
N PHE A 124 4.63 15.90 4.41
CA PHE A 124 5.96 15.59 4.92
C PHE A 124 6.71 14.69 3.93
N VAL A 125 7.56 15.29 3.11
CA VAL A 125 8.25 14.60 2.01
C VAL A 125 8.94 13.32 2.46
N MET A 126 9.58 13.33 3.63
CA MET A 126 10.26 12.14 4.16
C MET A 126 9.29 11.00 4.46
N ARG A 127 8.08 11.33 4.88
CA ARG A 127 7.04 10.34 5.23
C ARG A 127 6.31 9.81 4.02
N VAL A 128 6.30 10.57 2.92
CA VAL A 128 5.70 10.12 1.65
C VAL A 128 6.35 8.81 1.20
N LYS A 129 7.66 8.70 1.30
CA LYS A 129 8.39 7.49 0.94
C LYS A 129 7.97 6.30 1.81
N CYS A 130 7.72 6.55 3.10
CA CYS A 130 7.22 5.51 4.01
C CYS A 130 5.84 5.05 3.58
N GLY A 131 4.94 5.97 3.28
CA GLY A 131 3.58 5.64 2.85
C GLY A 131 3.52 4.91 1.52
N MET A 132 4.45 5.18 0.61
CA MET A 132 4.49 4.56 -0.72
C MET A 132 5.23 3.23 -0.77
N LEU A 133 6.02 2.89 0.23
CA LEU A 133 6.94 1.75 0.17
C LEU A 133 6.25 0.44 -0.24
N ALA A 134 5.18 0.07 0.46
CA ALA A 134 4.45 -1.17 0.19
C ALA A 134 3.79 -1.15 -1.19
N TRP A 135 3.28 -0.01 -1.61
CA TRP A 135 2.60 0.14 -2.90
C TRP A 135 3.57 0.05 -4.07
N VAL A 136 4.77 0.60 -3.92
CA VAL A 136 5.85 0.47 -4.92
C VAL A 136 6.26 -1.00 -5.04
N ALA A 137 6.41 -1.70 -3.91
CA ALA A 137 6.73 -3.12 -3.92
C ALA A 137 5.62 -3.95 -4.56
N ALA A 138 4.36 -3.66 -4.25
CA ALA A 138 3.22 -4.35 -4.84
C ALA A 138 3.12 -4.11 -6.35
N GLU A 139 3.35 -2.88 -6.80
CA GLU A 139 3.37 -2.54 -8.22
C GLU A 139 4.36 -3.40 -8.98
N ALA A 140 5.57 -3.53 -8.46
CA ALA A 140 6.60 -4.37 -9.07
C ALA A 140 6.20 -5.85 -9.06
N ALA A 141 5.66 -6.33 -7.94
CA ALA A 141 5.27 -7.73 -7.80
C ALA A 141 4.13 -8.11 -8.76
N VAL A 142 3.10 -7.27 -8.90
CA VAL A 142 1.99 -7.59 -9.81
C VAL A 142 2.40 -7.50 -11.27
N ARG A 143 3.30 -6.58 -11.63
CA ARG A 143 3.83 -6.50 -12.99
C ARG A 143 4.63 -7.76 -13.33
N GLU A 144 5.44 -8.24 -12.41
CA GLU A 144 6.23 -9.46 -12.56
C GLU A 144 5.31 -10.68 -12.68
N ALA A 145 4.31 -10.80 -11.82
CA ALA A 145 3.35 -11.89 -11.85
C ALA A 145 2.57 -11.91 -13.17
N SER A 146 2.15 -10.76 -13.67
CA SER A 146 1.42 -10.64 -14.93
C SER A 146 2.31 -10.99 -16.13
N ALA A 147 3.57 -10.60 -16.12
CA ALA A 147 4.52 -10.86 -17.20
C ALA A 147 4.86 -12.34 -17.32
N ALA A 148 4.75 -13.10 -16.24
CA ALA A 148 5.05 -14.52 -16.21
C ALA A 148 3.90 -15.39 -16.75
N ARG A 149 2.77 -14.79 -17.12
CA ARG A 149 1.58 -15.51 -17.60
C ARG A 149 1.47 -15.59 -19.13
#